data_db5d1a3a40e1ccc7e9968cf86eac31b5
#
_entry.id   db5d1a3a40e1ccc7e9968cf86eac31b5
#
_cell.length_a   1.000
_cell.length_b   1.000
_cell.length_c   1.000
_cell.angle_alpha   90.00
_cell.angle_beta   90.00
_cell.angle_gamma   90.00
#
_symmetry.space_group_name_H-M   'P 1'
#
loop_
_entity.id
_entity.type
_entity.pdbx_description
1 polymer ?
#
loop_
_entity_poly.entity_id
_entity_poly.type
_entity_poly.pdbx_seq_one_letter_code
_entity_poly.pdbx_strand_id
1 'polypeptide(L)'
;MTKDNAKPMRCEGCPAYDWGEGFVTPENQGQPTKFALIGQGPGEVEARYGRPFHPSAPAGRTLSRWLSAAELGREEALITNIVWCWLPATRTNGLPKGNREPTQAEITHCRSRHLDPLLKEEGYHNESSFIVAVGAPATRSLTKGEGSMERYMGSMQRIPSSDLT
;
A
#
# COMPACT_ATOMS: atom_id res chain seq x y z
N MET A 1 -2.17 -2.08 24.47
CA MET A 1 -1.57 -0.74 24.33
C MET A 1 -0.67 -0.78 23.10
N THR A 2 -1.03 -0.03 22.12
CA THR A 2 -0.47 0.01 20.78
C THR A 2 0.99 0.45 20.81
N LYS A 3 1.87 -0.26 20.09
CA LYS A 3 3.16 0.28 19.67
C LYS A 3 2.90 1.68 19.10
N ASP A 4 3.72 2.65 19.48
CA ASP A 4 3.71 3.99 18.88
C ASP A 4 3.84 3.87 17.36
N ASN A 5 2.71 3.88 16.66
CA ASN A 5 2.65 4.03 15.22
C ASN A 5 2.83 5.51 14.85
N ALA A 6 3.79 6.16 15.53
CA ALA A 6 4.15 7.54 15.25
C ALA A 6 4.64 7.65 13.81
N LYS A 7 4.09 8.62 13.09
CA LYS A 7 4.55 8.90 11.74
C LYS A 7 6.00 9.38 11.77
N PRO A 8 6.87 8.83 10.91
CA PRO A 8 8.25 9.27 10.84
C PRO A 8 8.36 10.72 10.33
N MET A 9 9.47 11.40 10.64
CA MET A 9 9.73 12.79 10.20
C MET A 9 9.54 13.00 8.70
N ARG A 10 9.82 11.98 7.88
CA ARG A 10 9.59 12.05 6.42
C ARG A 10 8.12 12.20 6.02
N CYS A 11 7.17 12.04 6.94
CA CYS A 11 5.75 12.35 6.72
C CYS A 11 5.41 13.82 6.92
N GLU A 12 6.33 14.64 7.46
CA GLU A 12 6.10 16.09 7.61
C GLU A 12 5.83 16.73 6.24
N GLY A 13 4.85 17.63 6.20
CA GLY A 13 4.37 18.25 4.97
C GLY A 13 3.39 17.39 4.15
N CYS A 14 3.07 16.18 4.60
CA CYS A 14 2.01 15.39 3.99
C CYS A 14 0.64 16.04 4.24
N PRO A 15 -0.22 16.19 3.21
CA PRO A 15 -1.59 16.73 3.41
C PRO A 15 -2.43 15.93 4.41
N ALA A 16 -2.13 14.64 4.60
CA ALA A 16 -2.79 13.78 5.58
C ALA A 16 -2.05 13.69 6.93
N TYR A 17 -1.05 14.54 7.20
CA TYR A 17 -0.22 14.38 8.40
C TYR A 17 -1.04 14.39 9.69
N ASP A 18 -1.92 15.36 9.84
CA ASP A 18 -2.77 15.51 11.03
C ASP A 18 -4.05 14.68 10.98
N TRP A 19 -4.48 14.29 9.77
CA TRP A 19 -5.74 13.55 9.57
C TRP A 19 -5.57 12.04 9.61
N GLY A 20 -4.52 11.52 9.02
CA GLY A 20 -4.27 10.09 8.93
C GLY A 20 -3.93 9.47 10.29
N GLU A 21 -4.29 8.21 10.47
CA GLU A 21 -4.09 7.46 11.71
C GLU A 21 -3.12 6.31 11.50
N GLY A 22 -2.27 6.07 12.48
CA GLY A 22 -1.29 4.99 12.48
C GLY A 22 -0.32 5.08 11.29
N PHE A 23 0.79 4.38 11.40
CA PHE A 23 1.75 4.25 10.32
C PHE A 23 2.05 2.76 10.12
N VAL A 24 1.64 2.22 8.98
CA VAL A 24 1.70 0.78 8.68
C VAL A 24 2.87 0.52 7.76
N THR A 25 3.94 -0.02 8.33
CA THR A 25 5.17 -0.37 7.58
C THR A 25 4.94 -1.59 6.68
N PRO A 26 5.74 -1.74 5.62
CA PRO A 26 5.71 -2.93 4.78
C PRO A 26 5.97 -4.22 5.56
N GLU A 27 5.35 -5.29 5.13
CA GLU A 27 5.64 -6.65 5.59
C GLU A 27 6.72 -7.28 4.69
N ASN A 28 7.64 -8.01 5.29
CA ASN A 28 8.79 -8.67 4.65
C ASN A 28 9.82 -7.73 3.99
N GLN A 29 9.89 -6.46 4.42
CA GLN A 29 10.97 -5.56 4.01
C GLN A 29 12.33 -6.13 4.41
N GLY A 30 13.31 -6.07 3.51
CA GLY A 30 14.66 -6.61 3.71
C GLY A 30 14.74 -8.13 3.68
N GLN A 31 13.66 -8.82 3.28
CA GLN A 31 13.64 -10.28 3.11
C GLN A 31 13.59 -10.63 1.63
N PRO A 32 14.16 -11.79 1.23
CA PRO A 32 14.03 -12.26 -0.14
C PRO A 32 12.55 -12.52 -0.48
N THR A 33 12.01 -11.73 -1.40
CA THR A 33 10.63 -11.85 -1.86
C THR A 33 10.56 -12.04 -3.37
N LYS A 34 9.55 -12.77 -3.84
CA LYS A 34 9.36 -13.08 -5.26
C LYS A 34 8.62 -12.00 -6.03
N PHE A 35 7.76 -11.25 -5.33
CA PHE A 35 6.95 -10.19 -5.92
C PHE A 35 6.55 -9.16 -4.86
N ALA A 36 6.21 -7.95 -5.30
CA ALA A 36 5.59 -6.95 -4.42
C ALA A 36 4.07 -6.95 -4.61
N LEU A 37 3.32 -6.84 -3.50
CA LEU A 37 1.87 -6.71 -3.50
C LEU A 37 1.53 -5.35 -2.90
N ILE A 38 0.91 -4.49 -3.71
CA ILE A 38 0.70 -3.09 -3.36
C ILE A 38 -0.79 -2.75 -3.41
N GLY A 39 -1.34 -2.40 -2.25
CA GLY A 39 -2.73 -1.93 -2.12
C GLY A 39 -2.85 -0.42 -2.09
N GLN A 40 -4.07 0.05 -1.81
CA GLN A 40 -4.37 1.48 -1.73
C GLN A 40 -3.82 2.10 -0.44
N GLY A 41 -4.22 1.59 0.69
CA GLY A 41 -3.88 2.11 2.01
C GLY A 41 -4.44 1.22 3.11
N PRO A 42 -3.92 1.32 4.34
CA PRO A 42 -4.44 0.55 5.44
C PRO A 42 -5.84 1.03 5.84
N GLY A 43 -6.64 0.10 6.33
CA GLY A 43 -7.88 0.40 7.04
C GLY A 43 -7.64 0.50 8.56
N GLU A 44 -8.74 0.65 9.30
CA GLU A 44 -8.68 0.74 10.78
C GLU A 44 -7.98 -0.46 11.42
N VAL A 45 -8.28 -1.67 10.96
CA VAL A 45 -7.70 -2.91 11.50
C VAL A 45 -6.19 -2.95 11.25
N GLU A 46 -5.77 -2.66 10.03
CA GLU A 46 -4.36 -2.63 9.66
C GLU A 46 -3.60 -1.55 10.45
N ALA A 47 -4.18 -0.37 10.61
CA ALA A 47 -3.59 0.71 11.40
C ALA A 47 -3.45 0.32 12.89
N ARG A 48 -4.44 -0.37 13.45
CA ARG A 48 -4.43 -0.85 14.83
C ARG A 48 -3.35 -1.89 15.09
N TYR A 49 -3.15 -2.82 14.14
CA TYR A 49 -2.18 -3.92 14.29
C TYR A 49 -0.82 -3.63 13.66
N GLY A 50 -0.68 -2.50 12.93
CA GLY A 50 0.57 -2.14 12.25
C GLY A 50 0.96 -3.12 11.14
N ARG A 51 -0.01 -3.78 10.48
CA ARG A 51 0.24 -4.81 9.48
C ARG A 51 -0.63 -4.62 8.25
N PRO A 52 -0.04 -4.48 7.04
CA PRO A 52 -0.81 -4.32 5.81
C PRO A 52 -1.60 -5.60 5.51
N PHE A 53 -2.80 -5.45 4.97
CA PHE A 53 -3.69 -6.59 4.67
C PHE A 53 -3.80 -7.57 5.85
N HIS A 54 -4.06 -7.05 7.05
CA HIS A 54 -4.15 -7.88 8.25
C HIS A 54 -5.21 -8.98 8.06
N PRO A 55 -4.93 -10.26 8.40
CA PRO A 55 -5.83 -11.40 8.12
C PRO A 55 -7.23 -11.27 8.70
N SER A 56 -7.44 -10.50 9.76
CA SER A 56 -8.77 -10.25 10.32
C SER A 56 -9.56 -9.16 9.58
N ALA A 57 -8.92 -8.37 8.72
CA ALA A 57 -9.59 -7.40 7.87
C ALA A 57 -10.17 -8.04 6.60
N PRO A 58 -11.24 -7.47 5.99
CA PRO A 58 -11.83 -8.03 4.78
C PRO A 58 -10.83 -8.20 3.62
N ALA A 59 -10.04 -7.18 3.34
CA ALA A 59 -9.02 -7.22 2.29
C ALA A 59 -7.93 -8.27 2.59
N GLY A 60 -7.50 -8.38 3.85
CA GLY A 60 -6.51 -9.37 4.27
C GLY A 60 -7.03 -10.81 4.16
N ARG A 61 -8.31 -11.07 4.48
CA ARG A 61 -8.92 -12.38 4.26
C ARG A 61 -8.97 -12.75 2.78
N THR A 62 -9.31 -11.78 1.93
CA THR A 62 -9.32 -11.99 0.47
C THR A 62 -7.93 -12.29 -0.04
N LEU A 63 -6.92 -11.52 0.38
CA LEU A 63 -5.53 -11.78 0.03
C LEU A 63 -5.08 -13.18 0.46
N SER A 64 -5.40 -13.60 1.69
CA SER A 64 -5.03 -14.93 2.18
C SER A 64 -5.62 -16.06 1.31
N ARG A 65 -6.85 -15.88 0.82
CA ARG A 65 -7.47 -16.84 -0.11
C ARG A 65 -6.77 -16.86 -1.47
N TRP A 66 -6.40 -15.71 -2.01
CA TRP A 66 -5.71 -15.62 -3.30
C TRP A 66 -4.33 -16.24 -3.24
N LEU A 67 -3.57 -15.95 -2.19
CA LEU A 67 -2.25 -16.57 -1.99
C LEU A 67 -2.36 -18.08 -1.85
N SER A 68 -3.30 -18.57 -1.04
CA SER A 68 -3.55 -20.00 -0.90
C SER A 68 -3.96 -20.67 -2.22
N ALA A 69 -4.82 -20.04 -3.01
CA ALA A 69 -5.24 -20.56 -4.31
C ALA A 69 -4.09 -20.58 -5.34
N ALA A 70 -3.11 -19.69 -5.19
CA ALA A 70 -1.91 -19.63 -6.02
C ALA A 70 -0.76 -20.50 -5.48
N GLU A 71 -0.98 -21.23 -4.39
CA GLU A 71 0.05 -22.01 -3.68
C GLU A 71 1.27 -21.16 -3.25
N LEU A 72 1.01 -19.90 -2.88
CA LEU A 72 2.04 -18.94 -2.44
C LEU A 72 1.90 -18.66 -0.94
N GLY A 73 3.03 -18.56 -0.27
CA GLY A 73 3.12 -18.07 1.10
C GLY A 73 3.11 -16.54 1.16
N ARG A 74 2.64 -16.01 2.25
CA ARG A 74 2.62 -14.57 2.49
C ARG A 74 4.03 -13.99 2.63
N GLU A 75 4.97 -14.79 3.09
CA GLU A 75 6.39 -14.50 3.23
C GLU A 75 7.13 -14.35 1.88
N GLU A 76 6.52 -14.81 0.80
CA GLU A 76 7.07 -14.71 -0.55
C GLU A 76 6.80 -13.35 -1.20
N ALA A 77 5.99 -12.49 -0.56
CA ALA A 77 5.62 -11.19 -1.08
C ALA A 77 6.10 -10.04 -0.17
N LEU A 78 6.66 -8.99 -0.76
CA LEU A 78 6.74 -7.68 -0.13
C LEU A 78 5.34 -7.06 -0.14
N ILE A 79 4.70 -6.93 1.02
CA ILE A 79 3.30 -6.49 1.10
C ILE A 79 3.24 -5.07 1.66
N THR A 80 2.65 -4.15 0.91
CA THR A 80 2.54 -2.74 1.30
C THR A 80 1.34 -2.05 0.62
N ASN A 81 1.29 -0.72 0.73
CA ASN A 81 0.27 0.14 0.13
C ASN A 81 0.90 1.38 -0.52
N ILE A 82 0.16 2.06 -1.40
CA ILE A 82 0.60 3.35 -1.96
C ILE A 82 0.58 4.49 -0.93
N VAL A 83 -0.26 4.35 0.12
CA VAL A 83 -0.30 5.25 1.28
C VAL A 83 -0.16 4.40 2.55
N TRP A 84 0.65 4.85 3.51
CA TRP A 84 1.04 4.03 4.67
C TRP A 84 0.32 4.39 5.97
N CYS A 85 -0.62 5.32 5.95
CA CYS A 85 -1.50 5.59 7.09
C CYS A 85 -2.97 5.35 6.73
N TRP A 86 -3.77 4.99 7.73
CA TRP A 86 -5.21 4.92 7.57
C TRP A 86 -5.80 6.31 7.40
N LEU A 87 -6.66 6.47 6.40
CA LEU A 87 -7.35 7.71 6.09
C LEU A 87 -8.84 7.55 6.46
N PRO A 88 -9.24 7.94 7.66
CA PRO A 88 -10.64 7.87 8.05
C PRO A 88 -11.50 8.81 7.21
N ALA A 89 -12.72 8.36 6.88
CA ALA A 89 -13.67 9.17 6.11
C ALA A 89 -14.24 10.31 6.96
N THR A 90 -14.47 10.05 8.24
CA THR A 90 -15.07 11.01 9.18
C THR A 90 -14.45 10.87 10.58
N ARG A 91 -14.72 11.88 11.44
CA ARG A 91 -14.47 11.78 12.88
C ARG A 91 -15.77 12.07 13.62
N THR A 92 -16.18 11.17 14.49
CA THR A 92 -17.36 11.34 15.35
C THR A 92 -16.89 11.39 16.81
N ASN A 93 -17.16 12.49 17.49
CA ASN A 93 -16.67 12.75 18.86
C ASN A 93 -15.13 12.57 18.97
N GLY A 94 -14.38 13.04 17.96
CA GLY A 94 -12.93 12.90 17.88
C GLY A 94 -12.42 11.52 17.45
N LEU A 95 -13.29 10.51 17.38
CA LEU A 95 -12.90 9.14 16.99
C LEU A 95 -12.97 8.97 15.46
N PRO A 96 -11.91 8.46 14.85
CA PRO A 96 -11.86 8.21 13.42
C PRO A 96 -12.81 7.06 13.04
N LYS A 97 -13.47 7.16 11.87
CA LYS A 97 -14.43 6.16 11.39
C LYS A 97 -14.43 6.05 9.87
N GLY A 98 -14.58 4.82 9.39
CA GLY A 98 -14.66 4.51 7.96
C GLY A 98 -13.34 4.73 7.23
N ASN A 99 -13.35 4.51 5.93
CA ASN A 99 -12.20 4.72 5.06
C ASN A 99 -12.58 5.69 3.94
N ARG A 100 -11.66 6.58 3.57
CA ARG A 100 -11.76 7.36 2.33
C ARG A 100 -10.61 7.02 1.38
N GLU A 101 -10.79 7.32 0.13
CA GLU A 101 -9.70 7.26 -0.83
C GLU A 101 -8.66 8.36 -0.55
N PRO A 102 -7.38 8.07 -0.78
CA PRO A 102 -6.34 9.10 -0.72
C PRO A 102 -6.50 10.08 -1.90
N THR A 103 -6.22 11.34 -1.65
CA THR A 103 -6.09 12.35 -2.70
C THR A 103 -4.79 12.14 -3.49
N GLN A 104 -4.72 12.70 -4.71
CA GLN A 104 -3.51 12.62 -5.53
C GLN A 104 -2.28 13.23 -4.82
N ALA A 105 -2.47 14.32 -4.07
CA ALA A 105 -1.38 14.96 -3.32
C ALA A 105 -0.86 14.06 -2.19
N GLU A 106 -1.74 13.34 -1.49
CA GLU A 106 -1.37 12.36 -0.45
C GLU A 106 -0.61 11.16 -1.06
N ILE A 107 -1.09 10.66 -2.19
CA ILE A 107 -0.42 9.58 -2.94
C ILE A 107 0.97 10.02 -3.36
N THR A 108 1.09 11.17 -4.01
CA THR A 108 2.36 11.70 -4.50
C THR A 108 3.36 11.87 -3.36
N HIS A 109 2.93 12.46 -2.24
CA HIS A 109 3.80 12.64 -1.08
C HIS A 109 4.25 11.28 -0.50
N CYS A 110 3.31 10.36 -0.26
CA CYS A 110 3.61 9.07 0.36
C CYS A 110 4.49 8.20 -0.55
N ARG A 111 4.22 8.17 -1.87
CA ARG A 111 5.05 7.47 -2.83
C ARG A 111 6.48 7.97 -2.83
N SER A 112 6.69 9.27 -3.04
CA SER A 112 8.05 9.86 -3.14
C SER A 112 8.87 9.70 -1.87
N ARG A 113 8.24 9.62 -0.70
CA ARG A 113 8.92 9.55 0.60
C ARG A 113 9.07 8.12 1.15
N HIS A 114 8.20 7.21 0.73
CA HIS A 114 8.13 5.87 1.30
C HIS A 114 8.14 4.77 0.24
N LEU A 115 7.15 4.72 -0.66
CA LEU A 115 6.96 3.58 -1.55
C LEU A 115 8.04 3.49 -2.63
N ASP A 116 8.30 4.58 -3.35
CA ASP A 116 9.25 4.54 -4.47
C ASP A 116 10.69 4.27 -3.99
N PRO A 117 11.18 4.87 -2.87
CA PRO A 117 12.44 4.47 -2.26
C PRO A 117 12.48 3.01 -1.83
N LEU A 118 11.40 2.50 -1.20
CA LEU A 118 11.30 1.10 -0.81
C LEU A 118 11.43 0.16 -2.02
N LEU A 119 10.65 0.41 -3.07
CA LEU A 119 10.68 -0.44 -4.27
C LEU A 119 12.06 -0.45 -4.94
N LYS A 120 12.76 0.68 -4.89
CA LYS A 120 14.13 0.78 -5.38
C LYS A 120 15.11 0.00 -4.51
N GLU A 121 15.03 0.13 -3.20
CA GLU A 121 15.88 -0.57 -2.22
C GLU A 121 15.69 -2.08 -2.30
N GLU A 122 14.46 -2.55 -2.44
CA GLU A 122 14.09 -3.96 -2.55
C GLU A 122 14.26 -4.55 -3.97
N GLY A 123 14.76 -3.76 -4.93
CA GLY A 123 15.06 -4.24 -6.28
C GLY A 123 13.86 -4.32 -7.23
N TYR A 124 12.71 -3.74 -6.89
CA TYR A 124 11.49 -3.76 -7.71
C TYR A 124 11.45 -2.70 -8.82
N HIS A 125 12.59 -2.12 -9.16
CA HIS A 125 12.73 -1.11 -10.22
C HIS A 125 13.28 -1.69 -11.54
N ASN A 126 13.54 -2.98 -11.60
CA ASN A 126 14.09 -3.63 -12.80
C ASN A 126 13.04 -4.43 -13.57
N GLU A 127 13.34 -4.73 -14.84
CA GLU A 127 12.41 -5.41 -15.76
C GLU A 127 12.05 -6.85 -15.36
N SER A 128 12.81 -7.47 -14.47
CA SER A 128 12.58 -8.84 -14.00
C SER A 128 11.66 -8.90 -12.79
N SER A 129 11.25 -7.76 -12.26
CA SER A 129 10.47 -7.68 -11.04
C SER A 129 8.98 -7.69 -11.31
N PHE A 130 8.23 -8.36 -10.43
CA PHE A 130 6.78 -8.42 -10.51
C PHE A 130 6.13 -7.60 -9.41
N ILE A 131 5.22 -6.72 -9.79
CA ILE A 131 4.39 -5.95 -8.86
C ILE A 131 2.92 -6.27 -9.13
N VAL A 132 2.21 -6.69 -8.08
CA VAL A 132 0.78 -6.95 -8.10
C VAL A 132 0.07 -5.75 -7.50
N ALA A 133 -0.60 -4.96 -8.33
CA ALA A 133 -1.43 -3.85 -7.88
C ALA A 133 -2.81 -4.36 -7.45
N VAL A 134 -3.21 -4.05 -6.22
CA VAL A 134 -4.49 -4.47 -5.65
C VAL A 134 -5.45 -3.28 -5.55
N GLY A 135 -6.45 -3.29 -6.45
CA GLY A 135 -7.48 -2.25 -6.52
C GLY A 135 -7.12 -1.07 -7.41
N ALA A 136 -8.14 -0.32 -7.80
CA ALA A 136 -8.03 0.76 -8.77
C ALA A 136 -7.04 1.88 -8.39
N PRO A 137 -7.03 2.39 -7.15
CA PRO A 137 -6.08 3.45 -6.78
C PRO A 137 -4.62 3.01 -6.89
N ALA A 138 -4.30 1.78 -6.45
CA ALA A 138 -2.95 1.23 -6.57
C ALA A 138 -2.54 1.08 -8.04
N THR A 139 -3.42 0.49 -8.85
CA THR A 139 -3.17 0.30 -10.29
C THR A 139 -2.93 1.63 -11.00
N ARG A 140 -3.81 2.62 -10.83
CA ARG A 140 -3.65 3.94 -11.45
C ARG A 140 -2.35 4.63 -11.01
N SER A 141 -2.03 4.53 -9.72
CA SER A 141 -0.83 5.14 -9.16
C SER A 141 0.45 4.54 -9.71
N LEU A 142 0.49 3.23 -9.95
CA LEU A 142 1.69 2.52 -10.41
C LEU A 142 1.85 2.55 -11.93
N THR A 143 0.75 2.61 -12.68
CA THR A 143 0.79 2.54 -14.15
C THR A 143 0.62 3.90 -14.84
N LYS A 144 0.39 4.99 -14.07
CA LYS A 144 -0.09 6.27 -14.59
C LYS A 144 -1.30 6.08 -15.53
N GLY A 145 -2.09 5.04 -15.23
CA GLY A 145 -3.13 4.54 -16.11
C GLY A 145 -4.25 5.53 -16.33
N GLU A 146 -4.45 5.88 -17.59
CA GLU A 146 -5.61 6.59 -18.08
C GLU A 146 -6.64 5.58 -18.58
N GLY A 147 -7.91 5.77 -18.23
CA GLY A 147 -9.01 4.99 -18.74
C GLY A 147 -9.64 3.99 -17.77
N SER A 148 -10.40 3.06 -18.33
CA SER A 148 -11.19 2.08 -17.58
C SER A 148 -10.30 1.04 -16.90
N MET A 149 -10.63 0.70 -15.64
CA MET A 149 -9.93 -0.34 -14.88
C MET A 149 -10.02 -1.73 -15.50
N GLU A 150 -11.05 -1.99 -16.31
CA GLU A 150 -11.22 -3.27 -17.01
C GLU A 150 -10.02 -3.62 -17.90
N ARG A 151 -9.34 -2.61 -18.47
CA ARG A 151 -8.11 -2.80 -19.27
C ARG A 151 -6.95 -3.36 -18.47
N TYR A 152 -6.93 -3.16 -17.15
CA TYR A 152 -5.84 -3.56 -16.27
C TYR A 152 -6.14 -4.84 -15.49
N MET A 153 -7.42 -5.22 -15.37
CA MET A 153 -7.81 -6.42 -14.63
C MET A 153 -7.27 -7.68 -15.31
N GLY A 154 -6.45 -8.42 -14.57
CA GLY A 154 -5.84 -9.67 -15.06
C GLY A 154 -4.84 -9.47 -16.20
N SER A 155 -4.38 -8.25 -16.46
CA SER A 155 -3.39 -7.95 -17.49
C SER A 155 -2.01 -7.72 -16.89
N MET A 156 -0.98 -8.03 -17.66
CA MET A 156 0.41 -7.65 -17.34
C MET A 156 0.73 -6.34 -18.05
N GLN A 157 1.21 -5.36 -17.30
CA GLN A 157 1.62 -4.06 -17.81
C GLN A 157 3.10 -3.82 -17.46
N ARG A 158 3.83 -3.20 -18.38
CA ARG A 158 5.18 -2.73 -18.09
C ARG A 158 5.08 -1.38 -17.34
N ILE A 159 5.70 -1.29 -16.18
CA ILE A 159 5.87 -0.03 -15.46
C ILE A 159 7.20 0.55 -15.94
N PRO A 160 7.23 1.73 -16.55
CA PRO A 160 8.49 2.36 -16.93
C PRO A 160 9.35 2.62 -15.69
N SER A 161 10.65 2.36 -15.79
CA SER A 161 11.59 2.58 -14.67
C SER A 161 11.65 4.05 -14.22
N SER A 162 11.33 4.99 -15.11
CA SER A 162 11.19 6.42 -14.81
C SER A 162 10.03 6.73 -13.86
N ASP A 163 9.09 5.82 -13.66
CA ASP A 163 7.89 6.03 -12.86
C ASP A 163 8.06 5.53 -11.40
N LEU A 164 9.21 4.91 -11.12
CA LEU A 164 9.65 4.45 -9.80
C LEU A 164 10.81 5.28 -9.24
N THR A 165 11.00 6.51 -9.71
CA THR A 165 12.07 7.43 -9.25
C THR A 165 11.57 8.46 -8.27
#